data_2cb9c632f65b8e78e76a1045297627e5
#
_entry.id   2cb9c632f65b8e78e76a1045297627e5
#
_cell.length_a   1.000
_cell.length_b   1.000
_cell.length_c   1.000
_cell.angle_alpha   90.00
_cell.angle_beta   90.00
_cell.angle_gamma   90.00
#
_symmetry.space_group_name_H-M   'P 1'
#
loop_
_entity.id
_entity.type
_entity.pdbx_description
1 polymer ?
#
loop_
_entity_poly.entity_id
_entity_poly.type
_entity_poly.pdbx_seq_one_letter_code
_entity_poly.pdbx_strand_id
1 'polypeptide(L)'
;MHRSRSFAGLVRLLLRTTVLWTLAMLAAPTLAAYNQSLTRTLDAGQIYGKVAANNTHAFLGIPFAQPPVGNLRWRAPQPPQPWSGARAATTLAGMCAQVGNPFGEPDPATFGQPVGTEDCLYLNVWRPNSSAENLPVFFWIHGGSNTKGSAREPAYDGAYLAQKANMVVVTVQYRMGMLGWLNHPAMKTGNALDDSGNFTTLDLVRALDWVKANARAFGGNPGQVTVAGQSAGCINTWGLLQSPLADGKFHRALCMSGVPNAYPPVVGTLAADSLIDNLLVDTGRASTTLQAAAQRLTMSQSDIAALLRGASAAQIMKFTPSPVVPGHFTDGTVIRASGLPGLLAGNYNKMPLMIGSTHDEGSYFAFLFGMGQPSQQELWNLSNYAAPGSVTFNQLIKPEFRPIYTQTHEVISYALDNVIDNVIRVLRLQNGDIYRYNYNWDDTPQPWKDTFGAFHGIDVAALFGNFVTDEPNFMRFAWSPANASSRKALSDKFIGHAASFARYGAPSRMFDGQTTWNNWTNFVCLLCSKRMIFDNQPRMSADDYLFFWPRYSLLSPQQREFLFQQIDFNALPDSVDPLRNGTR
;
A
#
# COMPACT_ATOMS: atom_id res chain seq x y z
N MET A 1 -32.94 -74.94 26.46
CA MET A 1 -33.65 -73.65 26.77
C MET A 1 -32.66 -72.53 26.86
N HIS A 2 -32.96 -71.38 26.22
CA HIS A 2 -32.23 -70.13 26.20
C HIS A 2 -30.88 -70.10 25.44
N ARG A 3 -30.61 -69.23 24.51
CA ARG A 3 -31.18 -67.99 23.99
C ARG A 3 -30.62 -67.76 22.56
N SER A 4 -31.45 -67.67 21.56
CA SER A 4 -31.11 -67.17 20.25
C SER A 4 -31.83 -65.80 20.03
N ARG A 5 -31.28 -64.74 20.55
CA ARG A 5 -31.73 -63.40 20.24
C ARG A 5 -30.54 -62.43 20.47
N SER A 6 -29.75 -62.22 19.46
CA SER A 6 -28.83 -61.00 19.45
C SER A 6 -28.16 -60.75 18.11
N PHE A 7 -28.30 -61.54 17.07
CA PHE A 7 -27.54 -61.32 15.82
C PHE A 7 -28.29 -60.49 14.77
N ALA A 8 -29.59 -60.42 14.80
CA ALA A 8 -30.40 -59.69 13.80
C ALA A 8 -30.47 -58.18 14.05
N GLY A 9 -30.25 -57.71 15.29
CA GLY A 9 -30.25 -56.29 15.64
C GLY A 9 -28.95 -55.55 15.25
N LEU A 10 -27.80 -56.23 15.36
CA LEU A 10 -26.51 -55.68 15.06
C LEU A 10 -26.30 -55.50 13.55
N VAL A 11 -26.78 -56.42 12.73
CA VAL A 11 -26.68 -56.35 11.27
C VAL A 11 -27.57 -55.23 10.68
N ARG A 12 -28.73 -54.95 11.30
CA ARG A 12 -29.59 -53.82 10.86
C ARG A 12 -29.04 -52.45 11.26
N LEU A 13 -28.27 -52.34 12.33
CA LEU A 13 -27.63 -51.09 12.74
C LEU A 13 -26.40 -50.80 11.89
N LEU A 14 -25.60 -51.81 11.56
CA LEU A 14 -24.43 -51.67 10.67
C LEU A 14 -24.82 -51.37 9.23
N LEU A 15 -25.92 -51.92 8.71
CA LEU A 15 -26.41 -51.58 7.37
C LEU A 15 -27.01 -50.16 7.27
N ARG A 16 -27.59 -49.62 8.35
CA ARG A 16 -28.09 -48.25 8.36
C ARG A 16 -26.96 -47.20 8.48
N THR A 17 -25.89 -47.49 9.19
CA THR A 17 -24.74 -46.60 9.30
C THR A 17 -23.91 -46.59 8.02
N THR A 18 -23.73 -47.70 7.32
CA THR A 18 -23.01 -47.76 6.04
C THR A 18 -23.76 -47.05 4.91
N VAL A 19 -25.08 -47.12 4.85
CA VAL A 19 -25.88 -46.40 3.84
C VAL A 19 -25.89 -44.89 4.09
N LEU A 20 -25.84 -44.43 5.35
CA LEU A 20 -25.71 -43.03 5.68
C LEU A 20 -24.31 -42.46 5.37
N TRP A 21 -23.26 -43.27 5.51
CA TRP A 21 -21.88 -42.84 5.13
C TRP A 21 -21.66 -42.84 3.62
N THR A 22 -22.27 -43.72 2.87
CA THR A 22 -22.20 -43.74 1.39
C THR A 22 -23.04 -42.62 0.76
N LEU A 23 -24.15 -42.19 1.37
CA LEU A 23 -24.91 -41.02 0.91
C LEU A 23 -24.26 -39.67 1.29
N ALA A 24 -23.48 -39.62 2.39
CA ALA A 24 -22.70 -38.43 2.74
C ALA A 24 -21.45 -38.22 1.87
N MET A 25 -20.92 -39.26 1.23
CA MET A 25 -19.80 -39.14 0.27
C MET A 25 -20.25 -38.73 -1.14
N LEU A 26 -21.54 -38.75 -1.46
CA LEU A 26 -22.06 -38.41 -2.78
C LEU A 26 -22.49 -36.93 -2.91
N ALA A 27 -22.31 -36.10 -1.87
CA ALA A 27 -22.63 -34.68 -1.87
C ALA A 27 -21.43 -33.81 -1.50
N ALA A 28 -20.21 -34.23 -1.84
CA ALA A 28 -19.14 -33.25 -1.97
C ALA A 28 -19.51 -32.36 -3.17
N PRO A 29 -19.65 -31.04 -3.01
CA PRO A 29 -19.81 -30.18 -4.18
C PRO A 29 -18.59 -30.42 -5.05
N THR A 30 -18.80 -30.97 -6.25
CA THR A 30 -17.78 -30.94 -7.30
C THR A 30 -17.46 -29.47 -7.50
N LEU A 31 -16.35 -28.99 -6.94
CA LEU A 31 -15.80 -27.68 -7.29
C LEU A 31 -15.65 -27.72 -8.81
N ALA A 32 -16.46 -26.93 -9.50
CA ALA A 32 -16.37 -26.85 -10.94
C ALA A 32 -14.94 -26.46 -11.28
N ALA A 33 -14.28 -27.27 -12.13
CA ALA A 33 -12.91 -26.99 -12.53
C ALA A 33 -12.83 -25.56 -13.10
N TYR A 34 -11.80 -24.81 -12.72
CA TYR A 34 -11.61 -23.45 -13.18
C TYR A 34 -11.57 -23.40 -14.73
N ASN A 35 -12.42 -22.56 -15.28
CA ASN A 35 -12.43 -22.35 -16.72
C ASN A 35 -11.20 -21.53 -17.14
N GLN A 36 -10.25 -22.15 -17.84
CA GLN A 36 -9.04 -21.51 -18.35
C GLN A 36 -9.29 -20.54 -19.53
N SER A 37 -10.54 -20.36 -19.98
CA SER A 37 -10.85 -19.35 -20.98
C SER A 37 -10.44 -17.95 -20.50
N LEU A 38 -10.23 -17.04 -21.43
CA LEU A 38 -9.94 -15.63 -21.11
C LEU A 38 -11.20 -14.80 -20.81
N THR A 39 -12.40 -15.38 -20.92
CA THR A 39 -13.65 -14.69 -20.62
C THR A 39 -14.06 -14.95 -19.16
N ARG A 40 -14.49 -13.92 -18.47
CA ARG A 40 -15.00 -13.97 -17.08
C ARG A 40 -16.35 -13.29 -16.99
N THR A 41 -17.26 -13.91 -16.24
CA THR A 41 -18.53 -13.29 -15.84
C THR A 41 -18.37 -12.71 -14.46
N LEU A 42 -18.56 -11.41 -14.34
CA LEU A 42 -18.53 -10.63 -13.11
C LEU A 42 -19.95 -10.20 -12.72
N ASP A 43 -20.11 -9.66 -11.53
CA ASP A 43 -21.40 -9.12 -11.05
C ASP A 43 -21.96 -8.01 -11.95
N ALA A 44 -21.10 -7.20 -12.55
CA ALA A 44 -21.50 -6.10 -13.43
C ALA A 44 -21.57 -6.46 -14.92
N GLY A 45 -21.04 -7.58 -15.38
CA GLY A 45 -21.04 -8.00 -16.80
C GLY A 45 -19.85 -8.89 -17.15
N GLN A 46 -19.72 -9.21 -18.44
CA GLN A 46 -18.61 -10.04 -18.90
C GLN A 46 -17.38 -9.21 -19.30
N ILE A 47 -16.21 -9.79 -19.06
CA ILE A 47 -14.92 -9.27 -19.55
C ILE A 47 -14.13 -10.37 -20.26
N TYR A 48 -13.19 -9.98 -21.15
CA TYR A 48 -12.16 -10.87 -21.62
C TYR A 48 -10.77 -10.27 -21.40
N GLY A 49 -9.84 -11.10 -20.93
CA GLY A 49 -8.46 -10.75 -20.66
C GLY A 49 -7.51 -11.17 -21.79
N LYS A 50 -6.24 -11.26 -21.44
CA LYS A 50 -5.16 -11.71 -22.34
C LYS A 50 -4.23 -12.72 -21.68
N VAL A 51 -3.53 -13.50 -22.48
CA VAL A 51 -2.34 -14.22 -22.02
C VAL A 51 -1.25 -13.19 -21.73
N ALA A 52 -0.60 -13.32 -20.58
CA ALA A 52 0.46 -12.44 -20.13
C ALA A 52 1.77 -13.20 -19.92
N ALA A 53 2.82 -12.47 -19.55
CA ALA A 53 4.13 -13.05 -19.25
C ALA A 53 4.05 -14.12 -18.15
N ASN A 54 5.13 -14.91 -18.01
CA ASN A 54 5.26 -15.91 -16.93
C ASN A 54 4.13 -16.95 -16.89
N ASN A 55 3.57 -17.33 -18.06
CA ASN A 55 2.46 -18.27 -18.14
C ASN A 55 1.28 -17.87 -17.23
N THR A 56 0.79 -16.65 -17.38
CA THR A 56 -0.33 -16.09 -16.62
C THR A 56 -1.43 -15.58 -17.54
N HIS A 57 -2.62 -15.37 -16.95
CA HIS A 57 -3.70 -14.59 -17.55
C HIS A 57 -3.76 -13.23 -16.86
N ALA A 58 -3.91 -12.16 -17.63
CA ALA A 58 -4.11 -10.81 -17.12
C ALA A 58 -5.46 -10.25 -17.57
N PHE A 59 -6.11 -9.56 -16.65
CA PHE A 59 -7.35 -8.83 -16.85
C PHE A 59 -7.12 -7.42 -16.32
N LEU A 60 -7.00 -6.46 -17.20
CA LEU A 60 -6.50 -5.11 -16.92
C LEU A 60 -7.57 -4.06 -17.15
N GLY A 61 -7.61 -3.02 -16.30
CA GLY A 61 -8.53 -1.90 -16.46
C GLY A 61 -9.99 -2.27 -16.17
N ILE A 62 -10.25 -3.10 -15.17
CA ILE A 62 -11.60 -3.50 -14.78
C ILE A 62 -12.20 -2.42 -13.87
N PRO A 63 -13.36 -1.82 -14.20
CA PRO A 63 -14.00 -0.86 -13.31
C PRO A 63 -14.57 -1.57 -12.07
N PHE A 64 -14.23 -1.07 -10.87
CA PHE A 64 -14.82 -1.55 -9.61
C PHE A 64 -15.84 -0.57 -9.04
N ALA A 65 -15.90 0.64 -9.58
CA ALA A 65 -16.88 1.67 -9.22
C ALA A 65 -17.24 2.52 -10.44
N GLN A 66 -18.32 3.31 -10.32
CA GLN A 66 -18.62 4.37 -11.28
C GLN A 66 -17.55 5.45 -11.22
N PRO A 67 -17.28 6.16 -12.35
CA PRO A 67 -16.39 7.31 -12.36
C PRO A 67 -16.82 8.36 -11.33
N PRO A 68 -15.94 8.77 -10.39
CA PRO A 68 -16.28 9.77 -9.38
C PRO A 68 -16.21 11.20 -9.91
N VAL A 69 -16.94 11.48 -10.97
CA VAL A 69 -16.97 12.76 -11.70
C VAL A 69 -18.25 13.54 -11.43
N GLY A 70 -18.23 14.86 -11.63
CA GLY A 70 -19.41 15.72 -11.51
C GLY A 70 -20.04 15.61 -10.12
N ASN A 71 -21.29 15.18 -10.05
CA ASN A 71 -22.02 15.02 -8.77
C ASN A 71 -21.47 13.89 -7.90
N LEU A 72 -20.68 12.94 -8.46
CA LEU A 72 -20.04 11.87 -7.70
C LEU A 72 -18.64 12.25 -7.18
N ARG A 73 -18.07 13.39 -7.61
CA ARG A 73 -16.86 13.94 -7.00
C ARG A 73 -17.12 14.15 -5.51
N TRP A 74 -16.21 13.73 -4.64
CA TRP A 74 -16.36 13.77 -3.18
C TRP A 74 -17.67 13.14 -2.68
N ARG A 75 -17.95 11.93 -3.20
CA ARG A 75 -19.01 11.04 -2.71
C ARG A 75 -18.44 9.64 -2.52
N ALA A 76 -19.13 8.85 -1.72
CA ALA A 76 -18.85 7.43 -1.59
C ALA A 76 -18.93 6.75 -2.98
N PRO A 77 -17.98 5.88 -3.34
CA PRO A 77 -17.96 5.24 -4.64
C PRO A 77 -19.19 4.35 -4.83
N GLN A 78 -19.83 4.49 -6.01
CA GLN A 78 -20.99 3.68 -6.38
C GLN A 78 -20.55 2.43 -7.14
N PRO A 79 -21.31 1.31 -7.07
CA PRO A 79 -21.05 0.14 -7.91
C PRO A 79 -20.96 0.51 -9.39
N PRO A 80 -20.13 -0.19 -10.20
CA PRO A 80 -20.09 0.07 -11.63
C PRO A 80 -21.47 -0.18 -12.26
N GLN A 81 -21.80 0.57 -13.30
CA GLN A 81 -23.01 0.31 -14.07
C GLN A 81 -22.90 -1.04 -14.76
N PRO A 82 -23.92 -1.91 -14.67
CA PRO A 82 -23.96 -3.15 -15.42
C PRO A 82 -23.84 -2.91 -16.93
N TRP A 83 -23.20 -3.85 -17.63
CA TRP A 83 -23.06 -3.77 -19.08
C TRP A 83 -23.43 -5.09 -19.76
N SER A 84 -23.86 -4.99 -21.02
CA SER A 84 -24.09 -6.13 -21.88
C SER A 84 -22.87 -6.41 -22.76
N GLY A 85 -22.74 -7.67 -23.18
CA GLY A 85 -21.59 -8.14 -23.96
C GLY A 85 -20.29 -8.24 -23.14
N ALA A 86 -19.23 -8.72 -23.78
CA ALA A 86 -17.93 -8.87 -23.14
C ALA A 86 -17.04 -7.64 -23.41
N ARG A 87 -16.61 -6.95 -22.36
CA ARG A 87 -15.67 -5.82 -22.43
C ARG A 87 -14.23 -6.31 -22.49
N ALA A 88 -13.39 -5.60 -23.24
CA ALA A 88 -11.95 -5.84 -23.22
C ALA A 88 -11.36 -5.42 -21.88
N ALA A 89 -10.64 -6.33 -21.26
CA ALA A 89 -9.82 -6.10 -20.06
C ALA A 89 -8.35 -6.47 -20.40
N THR A 90 -7.80 -5.85 -21.44
CA THR A 90 -6.50 -6.19 -22.03
C THR A 90 -5.46 -5.09 -21.90
N THR A 91 -5.87 -3.89 -21.46
CA THR A 91 -5.01 -2.71 -21.29
C THR A 91 -5.24 -2.07 -19.93
N LEU A 92 -4.18 -1.51 -19.36
CA LEU A 92 -4.26 -0.72 -18.13
C LEU A 92 -5.16 0.51 -18.35
N ALA A 93 -6.01 0.82 -17.38
CA ALA A 93 -6.81 2.05 -17.38
C ALA A 93 -5.93 3.28 -17.12
N GLY A 94 -6.48 4.48 -17.35
CA GLY A 94 -5.84 5.74 -16.99
C GLY A 94 -5.54 5.83 -15.48
N MET A 95 -4.55 6.65 -15.12
CA MET A 95 -4.25 6.93 -13.72
C MET A 95 -5.22 7.93 -13.11
N CYS A 96 -5.31 7.95 -11.78
CA CYS A 96 -6.03 8.99 -11.06
C CYS A 96 -5.34 10.35 -11.18
N ALA A 97 -6.14 11.43 -11.16
CA ALA A 97 -5.65 12.79 -11.27
C ALA A 97 -4.57 13.09 -10.23
N GLN A 98 -3.45 13.60 -10.68
CA GLN A 98 -2.25 13.90 -9.89
C GLN A 98 -1.35 14.88 -10.62
N VAL A 99 -0.25 15.30 -9.99
CA VAL A 99 0.84 15.99 -10.66
C VAL A 99 1.79 14.94 -11.24
N GLY A 100 2.15 15.08 -12.51
CA GLY A 100 3.07 14.18 -13.20
C GLY A 100 4.41 14.06 -12.48
N ASN A 101 4.91 12.84 -12.39
CA ASN A 101 6.08 12.49 -11.59
C ASN A 101 6.62 11.12 -12.00
N PRO A 102 7.86 10.75 -11.61
CA PRO A 102 8.48 9.49 -12.02
C PRO A 102 7.76 8.19 -11.57
N PHE A 103 6.84 8.24 -10.61
CA PHE A 103 6.19 7.04 -10.03
C PHE A 103 4.88 6.64 -10.71
N GLY A 104 4.25 7.50 -11.46
CA GLY A 104 2.93 7.21 -12.02
C GLY A 104 2.87 7.31 -13.53
N GLU A 105 3.65 8.21 -14.10
CA GLU A 105 3.75 8.44 -15.54
C GLU A 105 5.22 8.57 -15.91
N PRO A 106 5.78 7.62 -16.66
CA PRO A 106 7.20 7.63 -17.00
C PRO A 106 7.57 8.64 -18.10
N ASP A 107 6.62 9.44 -18.61
CA ASP A 107 6.92 10.50 -19.57
C ASP A 107 7.43 11.76 -18.85
N PRO A 108 8.73 12.07 -18.93
CA PRO A 108 9.31 13.21 -18.24
C PRO A 108 8.77 14.57 -18.74
N ALA A 109 8.14 14.64 -19.90
CA ALA A 109 7.49 15.86 -20.38
C ALA A 109 6.28 16.26 -19.51
N THR A 110 5.73 15.32 -18.77
CA THR A 110 4.57 15.52 -17.89
C THR A 110 4.95 15.93 -16.47
N PHE A 111 6.22 15.84 -16.09
CA PHE A 111 6.65 16.11 -14.70
C PHE A 111 6.32 17.55 -14.28
N GLY A 112 5.65 17.67 -13.13
CA GLY A 112 5.16 18.94 -12.61
C GLY A 112 3.87 19.44 -13.25
N GLN A 113 3.34 18.77 -14.29
CA GLN A 113 2.08 19.13 -14.94
C GLN A 113 0.92 18.27 -14.40
N PRO A 114 -0.32 18.78 -14.39
CA PRO A 114 -1.50 17.96 -14.09
C PRO A 114 -1.66 16.82 -15.11
N VAL A 115 -1.80 15.59 -14.62
CA VAL A 115 -2.01 14.38 -15.42
C VAL A 115 -3.10 13.51 -14.82
N GLY A 116 -3.54 12.50 -15.56
CA GLY A 116 -4.57 11.57 -15.13
C GLY A 116 -5.98 12.17 -15.19
N THR A 117 -6.94 11.44 -14.68
CA THR A 117 -8.36 11.80 -14.72
C THR A 117 -9.07 11.43 -13.43
N GLU A 118 -10.25 11.98 -13.18
CA GLU A 118 -11.12 11.53 -12.09
C GLU A 118 -11.79 10.18 -12.40
N ASP A 119 -11.99 9.83 -13.68
CA ASP A 119 -12.43 8.49 -14.09
C ASP A 119 -11.26 7.52 -14.00
N CYS A 120 -11.03 6.99 -12.81
CA CYS A 120 -9.84 6.21 -12.51
C CYS A 120 -10.06 5.02 -11.56
N LEU A 121 -11.29 4.74 -11.14
CA LEU A 121 -11.57 3.67 -10.18
C LEU A 121 -11.57 2.30 -10.86
N TYR A 122 -10.39 1.85 -11.24
CA TYR A 122 -10.12 0.60 -11.93
C TYR A 122 -9.11 -0.26 -11.16
N LEU A 123 -9.17 -1.56 -11.42
CA LEU A 123 -8.21 -2.54 -10.89
C LEU A 123 -7.72 -3.48 -11.99
N ASN A 124 -6.65 -4.19 -11.69
CA ASN A 124 -6.06 -5.18 -12.58
C ASN A 124 -5.97 -6.52 -11.84
N VAL A 125 -6.10 -7.63 -12.55
CA VAL A 125 -6.04 -8.97 -11.99
C VAL A 125 -5.09 -9.83 -12.81
N TRP A 126 -4.15 -10.51 -12.15
CA TRP A 126 -3.32 -11.56 -12.73
C TRP A 126 -3.55 -12.87 -12.00
N ARG A 127 -3.44 -13.96 -12.71
CA ARG A 127 -3.46 -15.28 -12.13
C ARG A 127 -2.61 -16.26 -12.93
N PRO A 128 -2.11 -17.36 -12.33
CA PRO A 128 -1.46 -18.43 -13.08
C PRO A 128 -2.39 -19.00 -14.16
N ASN A 129 -1.86 -19.33 -15.33
CA ASN A 129 -2.55 -20.10 -16.35
C ASN A 129 -2.54 -21.59 -15.94
N SER A 130 -3.42 -21.96 -15.04
CA SER A 130 -3.55 -23.29 -14.48
C SER A 130 -5.00 -23.57 -14.12
N SER A 131 -5.36 -24.83 -13.86
CA SER A 131 -6.68 -25.23 -13.34
C SER A 131 -6.84 -25.01 -11.84
N ALA A 132 -5.86 -24.45 -11.14
CA ALA A 132 -5.90 -24.25 -9.71
C ALA A 132 -7.02 -23.30 -9.27
N GLU A 133 -7.73 -23.68 -8.22
CA GLU A 133 -8.80 -22.92 -7.59
C GLU A 133 -8.50 -22.67 -6.12
N ASN A 134 -9.31 -21.85 -5.49
CA ASN A 134 -9.14 -21.45 -4.09
C ASN A 134 -7.78 -20.81 -3.81
N LEU A 135 -7.23 -20.12 -4.81
CA LEU A 135 -5.97 -19.40 -4.71
C LEU A 135 -6.11 -18.26 -3.71
N PRO A 136 -5.11 -17.99 -2.85
CA PRO A 136 -5.08 -16.76 -2.09
C PRO A 136 -5.18 -15.55 -3.00
N VAL A 137 -5.81 -14.47 -2.54
CA VAL A 137 -5.87 -13.20 -3.26
C VAL A 137 -4.91 -12.22 -2.60
N PHE A 138 -4.02 -11.65 -3.37
CA PHE A 138 -3.08 -10.62 -2.96
C PHE A 138 -3.54 -9.27 -3.52
N PHE A 139 -4.03 -8.39 -2.64
CA PHE A 139 -4.58 -7.09 -3.00
C PHE A 139 -3.57 -6.00 -2.71
N TRP A 140 -3.04 -5.37 -3.75
CA TRP A 140 -1.95 -4.40 -3.69
C TRP A 140 -2.43 -2.96 -3.77
N ILE A 141 -2.00 -2.14 -2.81
CA ILE A 141 -2.24 -0.70 -2.73
C ILE A 141 -0.89 0.01 -2.95
N HIS A 142 -0.78 0.78 -4.03
CA HIS A 142 0.45 1.49 -4.37
C HIS A 142 0.77 2.64 -3.39
N GLY A 143 2.04 3.04 -3.35
CA GLY A 143 2.53 4.19 -2.60
C GLY A 143 2.42 5.51 -3.36
N GLY A 144 3.21 6.51 -2.92
CA GLY A 144 3.30 7.83 -3.54
C GLY A 144 2.70 8.95 -2.70
N SER A 145 2.84 8.88 -1.37
CA SER A 145 2.42 9.94 -0.42
C SER A 145 0.94 10.32 -0.52
N ASN A 146 0.09 9.43 -1.04
CA ASN A 146 -1.33 9.69 -1.30
C ASN A 146 -1.61 10.87 -2.26
N THR A 147 -0.59 11.37 -2.94
CA THR A 147 -0.67 12.49 -3.89
C THR A 147 -0.27 12.11 -5.30
N LYS A 148 0.41 10.98 -5.46
CA LYS A 148 0.95 10.47 -6.72
C LYS A 148 1.04 8.96 -6.71
N GLY A 149 1.41 8.37 -7.84
CA GLY A 149 1.51 6.93 -8.03
C GLY A 149 0.37 6.34 -8.84
N SER A 150 0.52 5.09 -9.24
CA SER A 150 -0.45 4.43 -10.10
C SER A 150 -0.29 2.90 -10.03
N ALA A 151 -1.39 2.17 -10.15
CA ALA A 151 -1.36 0.72 -10.40
C ALA A 151 -0.86 0.35 -11.82
N ARG A 152 -0.45 1.35 -12.62
CA ARG A 152 0.17 1.19 -13.95
C ARG A 152 1.69 1.03 -13.88
N GLU A 153 2.30 1.34 -12.73
CA GLU A 153 3.76 1.25 -12.56
C GLU A 153 4.27 -0.14 -12.99
N PRO A 154 5.23 -0.24 -13.91
CA PRO A 154 5.74 -1.53 -14.41
C PRO A 154 6.23 -2.46 -13.30
N ALA A 155 6.75 -1.91 -12.20
CA ALA A 155 7.15 -2.68 -11.03
C ALA A 155 5.99 -3.45 -10.40
N TYR A 156 4.75 -3.04 -10.61
CA TYR A 156 3.54 -3.68 -10.06
C TYR A 156 2.85 -4.64 -11.04
N ASP A 157 3.47 -5.01 -12.17
CA ASP A 157 2.95 -6.09 -13.00
C ASP A 157 2.88 -7.39 -12.19
N GLY A 158 1.67 -7.92 -12.02
CA GLY A 158 1.42 -9.06 -11.13
C GLY A 158 1.77 -10.42 -11.71
N ALA A 159 2.23 -10.49 -12.97
CA ALA A 159 2.40 -11.76 -13.67
C ALA A 159 3.43 -12.69 -13.01
N TYR A 160 4.62 -12.18 -12.67
CA TYR A 160 5.65 -12.99 -12.02
C TYR A 160 5.22 -13.42 -10.61
N LEU A 161 4.72 -12.49 -9.80
CA LEU A 161 4.24 -12.78 -8.45
C LEU A 161 3.09 -13.80 -8.48
N ALA A 162 2.09 -13.63 -9.36
CA ALA A 162 0.96 -14.55 -9.48
C ALA A 162 1.43 -15.98 -9.80
N GLN A 163 2.33 -16.13 -10.76
CA GLN A 163 2.86 -17.44 -11.15
C GLN A 163 3.72 -18.04 -10.04
N LYS A 164 4.68 -17.28 -9.50
CA LYS A 164 5.66 -17.77 -8.54
C LYS A 164 5.01 -18.14 -7.20
N ALA A 165 4.07 -17.34 -6.73
CA ALA A 165 3.38 -17.54 -5.47
C ALA A 165 2.11 -18.40 -5.59
N ASN A 166 1.70 -18.75 -6.81
CA ASN A 166 0.43 -19.43 -7.10
C ASN A 166 -0.75 -18.71 -6.43
N MET A 167 -0.94 -17.42 -6.74
CA MET A 167 -1.96 -16.54 -6.18
C MET A 167 -2.69 -15.76 -7.27
N VAL A 168 -3.87 -15.24 -6.93
CA VAL A 168 -4.50 -14.15 -7.69
C VAL A 168 -3.94 -12.83 -7.17
N VAL A 169 -3.33 -12.03 -8.03
CA VAL A 169 -2.79 -10.70 -7.70
C VAL A 169 -3.73 -9.64 -8.23
N VAL A 170 -4.13 -8.70 -7.39
CA VAL A 170 -4.99 -7.56 -7.72
C VAL A 170 -4.23 -6.28 -7.40
N THR A 171 -4.10 -5.37 -8.36
CA THR A 171 -3.60 -4.00 -8.10
C THR A 171 -4.71 -3.00 -8.31
N VAL A 172 -4.80 -1.98 -7.46
CA VAL A 172 -5.95 -1.08 -7.41
C VAL A 172 -5.53 0.39 -7.56
N GLN A 173 -6.32 1.16 -8.32
CA GLN A 173 -6.30 2.61 -8.34
C GLN A 173 -7.25 3.15 -7.25
N TYR A 174 -6.95 4.34 -6.73
CA TYR A 174 -7.78 5.04 -5.74
C TYR A 174 -7.60 6.55 -5.89
N ARG A 175 -8.63 7.33 -5.51
CA ARG A 175 -8.54 8.80 -5.52
C ARG A 175 -7.44 9.29 -4.59
N MET A 176 -6.73 10.33 -4.99
CA MET A 176 -5.57 10.86 -4.27
C MET A 176 -5.69 12.35 -4.00
N GLY A 177 -4.81 12.87 -3.13
CA GLY A 177 -4.77 14.27 -2.77
C GLY A 177 -6.12 14.80 -2.29
N MET A 178 -6.44 16.03 -2.62
CA MET A 178 -7.71 16.66 -2.24
C MET A 178 -8.94 16.02 -2.91
N LEU A 179 -8.77 15.21 -3.96
CA LEU A 179 -9.88 14.42 -4.52
C LEU A 179 -10.17 13.15 -3.70
N GLY A 180 -9.19 12.64 -2.95
CA GLY A 180 -9.33 11.49 -2.07
C GLY A 180 -9.67 11.84 -0.63
N TRP A 181 -9.31 13.03 -0.19
CA TRP A 181 -9.55 13.52 1.18
C TRP A 181 -9.98 14.98 1.17
N LEU A 182 -11.24 15.21 1.43
CA LEU A 182 -11.79 16.57 1.58
C LEU A 182 -12.89 16.56 2.65
N ASN A 183 -12.68 17.31 3.71
CA ASN A 183 -13.68 17.51 4.75
C ASN A 183 -13.98 19.00 4.90
N HIS A 184 -15.15 19.43 4.41
CA HIS A 184 -15.59 20.83 4.53
C HIS A 184 -17.12 20.91 4.74
N PRO A 185 -17.65 21.80 5.59
CA PRO A 185 -19.09 21.93 5.85
C PRO A 185 -19.93 22.13 4.59
N ALA A 186 -19.44 22.91 3.61
CA ALA A 186 -20.12 23.15 2.33
C ALA A 186 -20.37 21.90 1.49
N MET A 187 -19.66 20.82 1.74
CA MET A 187 -19.75 19.57 0.97
C MET A 187 -20.61 18.50 1.64
N LYS A 188 -21.12 18.77 2.85
CA LYS A 188 -21.96 17.84 3.61
C LYS A 188 -23.32 17.64 2.95
N THR A 189 -23.81 16.40 2.99
CA THR A 189 -25.08 15.97 2.36
C THR A 189 -26.08 15.42 3.37
N GLY A 190 -25.64 15.12 4.59
CA GLY A 190 -26.40 14.36 5.58
C GLY A 190 -26.22 12.83 5.46
N ASN A 191 -25.51 12.34 4.43
CA ASN A 191 -25.13 10.95 4.32
C ASN A 191 -23.76 10.74 5.00
N ALA A 192 -23.68 9.86 5.99
CA ALA A 192 -22.47 9.68 6.80
C ALA A 192 -21.24 9.24 5.99
N LEU A 193 -21.40 8.45 4.91
CA LEU A 193 -20.29 8.05 4.05
C LEU A 193 -19.81 9.20 3.18
N ASP A 194 -20.73 9.94 2.56
CA ASP A 194 -20.41 11.11 1.74
C ASP A 194 -19.80 12.24 2.58
N ASP A 195 -20.19 12.30 3.84
CA ASP A 195 -19.76 13.34 4.77
C ASP A 195 -18.48 13.02 5.54
N SER A 196 -17.92 11.81 5.34
CA SER A 196 -16.73 11.34 6.05
C SER A 196 -15.45 12.10 5.67
N GLY A 197 -15.33 12.54 4.42
CA GLY A 197 -14.10 13.09 3.85
C GLY A 197 -13.04 12.05 3.50
N ASN A 198 -13.29 10.76 3.72
CA ASN A 198 -12.37 9.63 3.56
C ASN A 198 -12.60 8.86 2.25
N PHE A 199 -12.63 9.55 1.12
CA PHE A 199 -13.05 8.95 -0.15
C PHE A 199 -12.07 7.89 -0.66
N THR A 200 -10.76 8.04 -0.43
CA THR A 200 -9.77 7.02 -0.73
C THR A 200 -10.02 5.72 0.03
N THR A 201 -10.28 5.82 1.34
CA THR A 201 -10.59 4.63 2.15
C THR A 201 -11.86 3.95 1.66
N LEU A 202 -12.88 4.74 1.28
CA LEU A 202 -14.11 4.22 0.70
C LEU A 202 -13.87 3.55 -0.66
N ASP A 203 -12.98 4.09 -1.50
CA ASP A 203 -12.59 3.46 -2.77
C ASP A 203 -11.96 2.09 -2.55
N LEU A 204 -11.04 1.98 -1.57
CA LEU A 204 -10.39 0.72 -1.22
C LEU A 204 -11.38 -0.28 -0.61
N VAL A 205 -12.30 0.16 0.25
CA VAL A 205 -13.39 -0.68 0.77
C VAL A 205 -14.26 -1.19 -0.37
N ARG A 206 -14.62 -0.33 -1.34
CA ARG A 206 -15.40 -0.72 -2.52
C ARG A 206 -14.66 -1.72 -3.41
N ALA A 207 -13.34 -1.53 -3.60
CA ALA A 207 -12.52 -2.49 -4.34
C ALA A 207 -12.44 -3.85 -3.63
N LEU A 208 -12.38 -3.87 -2.30
CA LEU A 208 -12.47 -5.12 -1.51
C LEU A 208 -13.85 -5.78 -1.62
N ASP A 209 -14.93 -5.02 -1.68
CA ASP A 209 -16.27 -5.55 -1.98
C ASP A 209 -16.32 -6.19 -3.37
N TRP A 210 -15.69 -5.55 -4.36
CA TRP A 210 -15.54 -6.11 -5.70
C TRP A 210 -14.75 -7.43 -5.67
N VAL A 211 -13.65 -7.50 -4.93
CA VAL A 211 -12.86 -8.74 -4.75
C VAL A 211 -13.72 -9.82 -4.12
N LYS A 212 -14.46 -9.50 -3.06
CA LYS A 212 -15.35 -10.44 -2.37
C LYS A 212 -16.40 -11.04 -3.31
N ALA A 213 -16.96 -10.22 -4.21
CA ALA A 213 -17.97 -10.64 -5.18
C ALA A 213 -17.37 -11.47 -6.34
N ASN A 214 -16.19 -11.08 -6.83
CA ASN A 214 -15.69 -11.53 -8.13
C ASN A 214 -14.44 -12.45 -8.07
N ALA A 215 -13.76 -12.59 -6.93
CA ALA A 215 -12.50 -13.35 -6.86
C ALA A 215 -12.63 -14.78 -7.40
N ARG A 216 -13.77 -15.44 -7.17
CA ARG A 216 -14.03 -16.82 -7.65
C ARG A 216 -14.01 -16.92 -9.17
N ALA A 217 -14.41 -15.89 -9.90
CA ALA A 217 -14.33 -15.86 -11.36
C ALA A 217 -12.88 -15.97 -11.87
N PHE A 218 -11.92 -15.62 -11.03
CA PHE A 218 -10.48 -15.74 -11.31
C PHE A 218 -9.82 -16.92 -10.58
N GLY A 219 -10.61 -17.85 -10.02
CA GLY A 219 -10.10 -18.97 -9.22
C GLY A 219 -9.57 -18.56 -7.84
N GLY A 220 -9.81 -17.33 -7.40
CA GLY A 220 -9.39 -16.81 -6.10
C GLY A 220 -10.37 -17.19 -4.99
N ASN A 221 -9.86 -17.25 -3.76
CA ASN A 221 -10.64 -17.49 -2.55
C ASN A 221 -10.95 -16.15 -1.84
N PRO A 222 -12.20 -15.65 -1.86
CA PRO A 222 -12.57 -14.43 -1.16
C PRO A 222 -12.45 -14.52 0.37
N GLY A 223 -12.28 -15.72 0.94
CA GLY A 223 -11.95 -15.95 2.36
C GLY A 223 -10.46 -15.98 2.67
N GLN A 224 -9.59 -15.72 1.67
CA GLN A 224 -8.13 -15.68 1.83
C GLN A 224 -7.54 -14.45 1.14
N VAL A 225 -7.98 -13.27 1.51
CA VAL A 225 -7.51 -11.99 0.96
C VAL A 225 -6.42 -11.42 1.87
N THR A 226 -5.25 -11.15 1.30
CA THR A 226 -4.17 -10.39 1.94
C THR A 226 -4.13 -9.00 1.33
N VAL A 227 -4.36 -7.98 2.13
CA VAL A 227 -4.12 -6.58 1.72
C VAL A 227 -2.65 -6.27 1.93
N ALA A 228 -2.02 -5.71 0.92
CA ALA A 228 -0.62 -5.32 0.96
C ALA A 228 -0.45 -3.91 0.39
N GLY A 229 0.48 -3.15 0.95
CA GLY A 229 0.81 -1.83 0.44
C GLY A 229 2.16 -1.34 0.93
N GLN A 230 2.78 -0.46 0.15
CA GLN A 230 4.06 0.15 0.47
C GLN A 230 3.90 1.65 0.65
N SER A 231 4.65 2.26 1.61
CA SER A 231 4.60 3.71 1.85
C SER A 231 3.17 4.17 2.15
N ALA A 232 2.63 5.12 1.40
CA ALA A 232 1.23 5.54 1.50
C ALA A 232 0.25 4.36 1.34
N GLY A 233 0.57 3.34 0.54
CA GLY A 233 -0.23 2.12 0.44
C GLY A 233 -0.28 1.33 1.75
N CYS A 234 0.82 1.30 2.52
CA CYS A 234 0.83 0.76 3.88
C CYS A 234 0.01 1.64 4.84
N ILE A 235 0.13 2.98 4.74
CA ILE A 235 -0.72 3.91 5.51
C ILE A 235 -2.20 3.63 5.22
N ASN A 236 -2.56 3.41 3.96
CA ASN A 236 -3.93 3.06 3.58
C ASN A 236 -4.34 1.66 4.08
N THR A 237 -3.41 0.71 4.16
CA THR A 237 -3.63 -0.58 4.81
C THR A 237 -3.95 -0.40 6.30
N TRP A 238 -3.24 0.49 7.00
CA TRP A 238 -3.58 0.86 8.38
C TRP A 238 -4.95 1.53 8.49
N GLY A 239 -5.33 2.36 7.51
CA GLY A 239 -6.67 2.93 7.42
C GLY A 239 -7.76 1.84 7.31
N LEU A 240 -7.55 0.82 6.46
CA LEU A 240 -8.46 -0.32 6.35
C LEU A 240 -8.53 -1.14 7.65
N LEU A 241 -7.41 -1.31 8.37
CA LEU A 241 -7.41 -1.96 9.69
C LEU A 241 -8.22 -1.15 10.71
N GLN A 242 -8.24 0.18 10.62
CA GLN A 242 -9.01 1.06 11.50
C GLN A 242 -10.46 1.27 11.03
N SER A 243 -10.82 0.82 9.83
CA SER A 243 -12.16 1.01 9.26
C SER A 243 -13.13 -0.11 9.69
N PRO A 244 -14.27 0.21 10.34
CA PRO A 244 -15.31 -0.79 10.59
C PRO A 244 -15.94 -1.31 9.30
N LEU A 245 -15.88 -0.54 8.19
CA LEU A 245 -16.43 -0.91 6.90
C LEU A 245 -15.59 -1.98 6.18
N ALA A 246 -14.33 -2.16 6.57
CA ALA A 246 -13.43 -3.15 6.00
C ALA A 246 -13.41 -4.47 6.77
N ASP A 247 -14.13 -4.56 7.89
CA ASP A 247 -14.18 -5.77 8.71
C ASP A 247 -14.71 -6.97 7.91
N GLY A 248 -14.00 -8.11 8.02
CA GLY A 248 -14.33 -9.35 7.29
C GLY A 248 -14.18 -9.29 5.76
N LYS A 249 -13.55 -8.23 5.19
CA LYS A 249 -13.28 -8.13 3.75
C LYS A 249 -11.87 -8.58 3.38
N PHE A 250 -10.95 -8.62 4.33
CA PHE A 250 -9.61 -9.19 4.17
C PHE A 250 -9.18 -9.89 5.46
N HIS A 251 -8.14 -10.71 5.39
CA HIS A 251 -7.83 -11.72 6.40
C HIS A 251 -6.39 -11.65 6.88
N ARG A 252 -5.53 -10.89 6.19
CA ARG A 252 -4.11 -10.65 6.50
C ARG A 252 -3.70 -9.30 5.96
N ALA A 253 -2.69 -8.70 6.56
CA ALA A 253 -2.11 -7.46 6.07
C ALA A 253 -0.58 -7.54 5.97
N LEU A 254 -0.04 -7.07 4.84
CA LEU A 254 1.39 -6.85 4.63
C LEU A 254 1.64 -5.36 4.46
N CYS A 255 2.35 -4.78 5.40
CA CYS A 255 2.63 -3.35 5.47
C CYS A 255 4.13 -3.10 5.26
N MET A 256 4.49 -2.43 4.16
CA MET A 256 5.86 -2.15 3.75
C MET A 256 6.15 -0.66 3.92
N SER A 257 7.08 -0.32 4.80
CA SER A 257 7.62 1.05 4.96
C SER A 257 6.55 2.12 5.20
N GLY A 258 5.62 1.89 6.13
CA GLY A 258 4.58 2.84 6.50
C GLY A 258 4.09 2.64 7.92
N VAL A 259 3.53 3.69 8.50
CA VAL A 259 3.03 3.73 9.88
C VAL A 259 1.56 4.12 9.91
N PRO A 260 0.80 3.74 10.94
CA PRO A 260 -0.59 4.18 11.06
C PRO A 260 -0.64 5.70 11.25
N ASN A 261 -1.53 6.36 10.54
CA ASN A 261 -1.90 7.74 10.79
C ASN A 261 -3.43 7.90 10.81
N ALA A 262 -3.90 8.86 11.57
CA ALA A 262 -5.28 9.29 11.55
C ALA A 262 -5.37 10.68 12.19
N TYR A 263 -6.11 11.58 11.56
CA TYR A 263 -6.20 12.99 11.94
C TYR A 263 -7.62 13.33 12.40
N PRO A 264 -7.80 14.26 13.35
CA PRO A 264 -9.11 14.84 13.61
C PRO A 264 -9.70 15.48 12.35
N PRO A 265 -11.02 15.42 12.11
CA PRO A 265 -11.66 15.97 10.92
C PRO A 265 -11.39 17.46 10.67
N VAL A 266 -11.08 18.23 11.71
CA VAL A 266 -10.72 19.65 11.60
C VAL A 266 -9.47 19.87 10.74
N VAL A 267 -8.51 18.94 10.75
CA VAL A 267 -7.32 19.01 9.88
C VAL A 267 -7.73 19.00 8.42
N GLY A 268 -8.70 18.18 8.06
CA GLY A 268 -9.27 18.14 6.71
C GLY A 268 -10.00 19.44 6.33
N THR A 269 -10.67 20.09 7.31
CA THR A 269 -11.32 21.39 7.08
C THR A 269 -10.28 22.48 6.81
N LEU A 270 -9.20 22.55 7.58
CA LEU A 270 -8.11 23.51 7.36
C LEU A 270 -7.44 23.32 5.98
N ALA A 271 -7.25 22.06 5.57
CA ALA A 271 -6.71 21.75 4.24
C ALA A 271 -7.69 22.20 3.13
N ALA A 272 -8.98 21.99 3.31
CA ALA A 272 -10.02 22.42 2.37
C ALA A 272 -10.11 23.96 2.31
N ASP A 273 -9.98 24.65 3.43
CA ASP A 273 -9.93 26.10 3.51
C ASP A 273 -8.75 26.66 2.69
N SER A 274 -7.58 26.06 2.83
CA SER A 274 -6.40 26.43 2.04
C SER A 274 -6.61 26.18 0.54
N LEU A 275 -7.25 25.08 0.16
CA LEU A 275 -7.62 24.82 -1.25
C LEU A 275 -8.57 25.91 -1.77
N ILE A 276 -9.60 26.29 -1.01
CA ILE A 276 -10.57 27.32 -1.38
C ILE A 276 -9.88 28.66 -1.59
N ASP A 277 -8.99 29.06 -0.66
CA ASP A 277 -8.23 30.30 -0.75
C ASP A 277 -7.36 30.34 -2.01
N ASN A 278 -6.67 29.25 -2.32
CA ASN A 278 -5.88 29.13 -3.55
C ASN A 278 -6.76 29.15 -4.83
N LEU A 279 -7.93 28.52 -4.82
CA LEU A 279 -8.86 28.57 -5.95
C LEU A 279 -9.44 29.98 -6.17
N LEU A 280 -9.70 30.74 -5.11
CA LEU A 280 -10.12 32.13 -5.23
C LEU A 280 -9.04 33.01 -5.89
N VAL A 281 -7.77 32.77 -5.56
CA VAL A 281 -6.64 33.45 -6.22
C VAL A 281 -6.48 32.99 -7.67
N ASP A 282 -6.48 31.69 -7.93
CA ASP A 282 -6.32 31.11 -9.27
C ASP A 282 -7.43 31.56 -10.25
N THR A 283 -8.64 31.79 -9.74
CA THR A 283 -9.78 32.28 -10.54
C THR A 283 -9.88 33.81 -10.62
N GLY A 284 -8.90 34.56 -10.07
CA GLY A 284 -8.87 36.01 -10.08
C GLY A 284 -9.92 36.69 -9.19
N ARG A 285 -10.56 35.94 -8.28
CA ARG A 285 -11.53 36.49 -7.32
C ARG A 285 -10.85 37.16 -6.12
N ALA A 286 -9.60 36.81 -5.87
CA ALA A 286 -8.74 37.47 -4.88
C ALA A 286 -7.33 37.65 -5.45
N SER A 287 -6.61 38.68 -4.98
CA SER A 287 -5.25 38.96 -5.44
C SER A 287 -4.18 38.25 -4.59
N THR A 288 -4.52 37.87 -3.37
CA THR A 288 -3.62 37.17 -2.42
C THR A 288 -4.40 36.13 -1.62
N THR A 289 -3.71 35.15 -1.06
CA THR A 289 -4.31 34.14 -0.17
C THR A 289 -4.88 34.77 1.10
N LEU A 290 -4.32 35.85 1.61
CA LEU A 290 -4.86 36.58 2.76
C LEU A 290 -6.22 37.23 2.42
N GLN A 291 -6.33 37.86 1.25
CA GLN A 291 -7.59 38.40 0.77
C GLN A 291 -8.62 37.30 0.50
N ALA A 292 -8.19 36.19 -0.08
CA ALA A 292 -9.01 35.01 -0.32
C ALA A 292 -9.59 34.45 0.98
N ALA A 293 -8.76 34.30 2.03
CA ALA A 293 -9.19 33.84 3.35
C ALA A 293 -10.25 34.76 3.96
N ALA A 294 -10.06 36.10 3.87
CA ALA A 294 -11.06 37.06 4.34
C ALA A 294 -12.37 36.94 3.53
N GLN A 295 -12.30 36.77 2.21
CA GLN A 295 -13.46 36.56 1.36
C GLN A 295 -14.19 35.25 1.68
N ARG A 296 -13.46 34.14 1.84
CA ARG A 296 -14.01 32.83 2.20
C ARG A 296 -14.89 32.90 3.45
N LEU A 297 -14.46 33.64 4.47
CA LEU A 297 -15.23 33.82 5.72
C LEU A 297 -16.58 34.51 5.52
N THR A 298 -16.77 35.21 4.41
CA THR A 298 -18.05 35.89 4.06
C THR A 298 -18.87 35.14 3.03
N MET A 299 -18.33 34.07 2.43
CA MET A 299 -19.04 33.28 1.42
C MET A 299 -20.09 32.38 2.06
N SER A 300 -21.21 32.20 1.36
CA SER A 300 -22.17 31.18 1.74
C SER A 300 -21.64 29.76 1.49
N GLN A 301 -22.16 28.76 2.21
CA GLN A 301 -21.79 27.36 2.00
C GLN A 301 -22.12 26.90 0.55
N SER A 302 -23.17 27.42 -0.06
CA SER A 302 -23.54 27.14 -1.44
C SER A 302 -22.52 27.69 -2.44
N ASP A 303 -21.97 28.90 -2.19
CA ASP A 303 -20.95 29.50 -3.07
C ASP A 303 -19.62 28.76 -2.97
N ILE A 304 -19.24 28.34 -1.76
CA ILE A 304 -18.07 27.50 -1.53
C ILE A 304 -18.23 26.14 -2.24
N ALA A 305 -19.38 25.50 -2.10
CA ALA A 305 -19.66 24.24 -2.78
C ALA A 305 -19.60 24.39 -4.31
N ALA A 306 -20.16 25.48 -4.85
CA ALA A 306 -20.12 25.80 -6.28
C ALA A 306 -18.68 26.03 -6.77
N LEU A 307 -17.85 26.75 -6.01
CA LEU A 307 -16.42 26.96 -6.33
C LEU A 307 -15.66 25.62 -6.37
N LEU A 308 -15.80 24.79 -5.34
CA LEU A 308 -15.14 23.49 -5.25
C LEU A 308 -15.58 22.53 -6.38
N ARG A 309 -16.88 22.46 -6.64
CA ARG A 309 -17.44 21.62 -7.71
C ARG A 309 -17.08 22.10 -9.11
N GLY A 310 -17.00 23.43 -9.30
CA GLY A 310 -16.63 24.04 -10.58
C GLY A 310 -15.15 23.96 -10.91
N ALA A 311 -14.28 23.74 -9.93
CA ALA A 311 -12.85 23.60 -10.16
C ALA A 311 -12.52 22.35 -10.97
N SER A 312 -11.61 22.47 -11.94
CA SER A 312 -11.09 21.31 -12.67
C SER A 312 -10.21 20.43 -11.76
N ALA A 313 -10.05 19.15 -12.09
CA ALA A 313 -9.12 18.27 -11.39
C ALA A 313 -7.68 18.85 -11.41
N ALA A 314 -7.27 19.43 -12.52
CA ALA A 314 -5.97 20.09 -12.67
C ALA A 314 -5.78 21.24 -11.67
N GLN A 315 -6.80 22.11 -11.49
CA GLN A 315 -6.75 23.19 -10.51
C GLN A 315 -6.67 22.64 -9.07
N ILE A 316 -7.45 21.59 -8.75
CA ILE A 316 -7.41 20.97 -7.43
C ILE A 316 -6.03 20.36 -7.14
N MET A 317 -5.44 19.65 -8.11
CA MET A 317 -4.13 19.00 -7.94
C MET A 317 -2.97 19.99 -7.83
N LYS A 318 -3.07 21.16 -8.47
CA LYS A 318 -2.07 22.24 -8.38
C LYS A 318 -1.88 22.72 -6.94
N PHE A 319 -2.92 22.68 -6.13
CA PHE A 319 -2.95 23.20 -4.76
C PHE A 319 -3.05 22.09 -3.70
N THR A 320 -2.29 21.03 -3.84
CA THR A 320 -2.17 20.06 -2.74
C THR A 320 -1.60 20.75 -1.51
N PRO A 321 -2.33 20.84 -0.39
CA PRO A 321 -1.87 21.56 0.78
C PRO A 321 -0.60 20.94 1.37
N SER A 322 0.38 21.77 1.69
CA SER A 322 1.53 21.43 2.51
C SER A 322 1.36 22.19 3.85
N PRO A 323 1.59 21.64 5.03
CA PRO A 323 2.26 20.37 5.29
C PRO A 323 1.32 19.16 5.52
N VAL A 324 0.02 19.29 5.29
CA VAL A 324 -0.94 18.21 5.56
C VAL A 324 -0.81 17.12 4.50
N VAL A 325 -0.18 16.03 4.84
CA VAL A 325 -0.19 14.81 4.02
C VAL A 325 -1.63 14.29 3.98
N PRO A 326 -2.21 14.06 2.80
CA PRO A 326 -3.54 13.45 2.68
C PRO A 326 -3.58 12.13 3.44
N GLY A 327 -4.50 12.00 4.40
CA GLY A 327 -4.60 10.84 5.28
C GLY A 327 -5.98 10.73 5.92
N HIS A 328 -6.16 9.71 6.72
CA HIS A 328 -7.44 9.30 7.26
C HIS A 328 -7.98 10.30 8.31
N PHE A 329 -9.28 10.65 8.19
CA PHE A 329 -9.96 11.45 9.22
C PHE A 329 -10.74 10.53 10.17
N THR A 330 -10.61 10.76 11.48
CA THR A 330 -11.34 10.02 12.54
C THR A 330 -12.80 10.47 12.63
N ASP A 331 -13.54 10.23 11.55
CA ASP A 331 -14.93 10.67 11.37
C ASP A 331 -15.96 9.82 12.15
N GLY A 332 -15.54 8.66 12.66
CA GLY A 332 -16.39 7.72 13.41
C GLY A 332 -17.18 6.74 12.55
N THR A 333 -17.28 6.99 11.24
CA THR A 333 -18.03 6.15 10.29
C THR A 333 -17.11 5.31 9.41
N VAL A 334 -16.19 5.94 8.69
CA VAL A 334 -15.23 5.28 7.80
C VAL A 334 -13.97 4.90 8.57
N ILE A 335 -13.49 5.78 9.42
CA ILE A 335 -12.39 5.51 10.36
C ILE A 335 -12.92 5.67 11.78
N ARG A 336 -12.65 4.70 12.64
CA ARG A 336 -13.09 4.75 14.04
C ARG A 336 -12.69 6.06 14.70
N ALA A 337 -13.61 6.67 15.45
CA ALA A 337 -13.39 7.96 16.14
C ALA A 337 -12.23 7.93 17.13
N SER A 338 -11.89 6.74 17.65
CA SER A 338 -10.75 6.55 18.56
C SER A 338 -9.39 6.68 17.88
N GLY A 339 -9.32 6.66 16.55
CA GLY A 339 -8.10 6.86 15.77
C GLY A 339 -6.92 6.01 16.23
N LEU A 340 -5.72 6.59 16.22
CA LEU A 340 -4.49 5.91 16.63
C LEU A 340 -4.50 5.44 18.09
N PRO A 341 -4.96 6.21 19.09
CA PRO A 341 -5.11 5.71 20.46
C PRO A 341 -5.99 4.45 20.53
N GLY A 342 -7.08 4.41 19.75
CA GLY A 342 -7.96 3.24 19.70
C GLY A 342 -7.28 2.04 19.06
N LEU A 343 -6.52 2.22 18.00
CA LEU A 343 -5.72 1.17 17.37
C LEU A 343 -4.74 0.58 18.40
N LEU A 344 -3.99 1.42 19.09
CA LEU A 344 -3.05 0.99 20.13
C LEU A 344 -3.75 0.32 21.32
N ALA A 345 -5.00 0.67 21.61
CA ALA A 345 -5.84 0.00 22.61
C ALA A 345 -6.52 -1.28 22.09
N GLY A 346 -6.33 -1.67 20.81
CA GLY A 346 -6.86 -2.89 20.21
C GLY A 346 -8.21 -2.74 19.52
N ASN A 347 -8.64 -1.52 19.27
CA ASN A 347 -9.87 -1.23 18.53
C ASN A 347 -9.58 -1.11 17.03
N TYR A 348 -9.27 -2.25 16.41
CA TYR A 348 -9.03 -2.37 14.98
C TYR A 348 -9.38 -3.78 14.49
N ASN A 349 -9.39 -4.01 13.18
CA ASN A 349 -9.65 -5.33 12.57
C ASN A 349 -8.42 -6.21 12.76
N LYS A 350 -8.44 -7.08 13.79
CA LYS A 350 -7.31 -7.93 14.18
C LYS A 350 -7.13 -9.09 13.23
N MET A 351 -5.90 -9.28 12.75
CA MET A 351 -5.52 -10.35 11.84
C MET A 351 -4.00 -10.54 11.83
N PRO A 352 -3.45 -11.60 11.22
CA PRO A 352 -2.02 -11.72 11.02
C PRO A 352 -1.44 -10.53 10.26
N LEU A 353 -0.33 -9.97 10.76
CA LEU A 353 0.37 -8.82 10.20
C LEU A 353 1.80 -9.18 9.83
N MET A 354 2.22 -8.87 8.61
CA MET A 354 3.62 -8.82 8.21
C MET A 354 3.99 -7.36 8.00
N ILE A 355 5.01 -6.86 8.70
CA ILE A 355 5.38 -5.44 8.70
C ILE A 355 6.87 -5.32 8.46
N GLY A 356 7.28 -4.46 7.53
CA GLY A 356 8.67 -4.24 7.21
C GLY A 356 9.05 -2.82 6.87
N SER A 357 10.34 -2.61 6.78
CA SER A 357 11.00 -1.41 6.30
C SER A 357 12.24 -1.79 5.50
N THR A 358 12.75 -0.86 4.71
CA THR A 358 14.08 -0.99 4.12
C THR A 358 15.14 -0.45 5.08
N HIS A 359 16.40 -0.83 4.89
CA HIS A 359 17.50 -0.41 5.78
C HIS A 359 17.78 1.09 5.65
N ASP A 360 17.79 1.62 4.43
CA ASP A 360 18.17 3.00 4.13
C ASP A 360 16.96 3.86 3.76
N GLU A 361 15.82 3.69 4.48
CA GLU A 361 14.57 4.46 4.30
C GLU A 361 14.82 5.96 4.15
N GLY A 362 15.68 6.51 5.02
CA GLY A 362 15.95 7.93 5.12
C GLY A 362 16.74 8.50 3.94
N SER A 363 17.44 7.69 3.17
CA SER A 363 18.27 8.14 2.05
C SER A 363 17.43 8.84 0.99
N TYR A 364 16.32 8.23 0.61
CA TYR A 364 15.40 8.78 -0.36
C TYR A 364 14.69 10.04 0.17
N PHE A 365 14.29 10.04 1.43
CA PHE A 365 13.65 11.20 2.06
C PHE A 365 14.63 12.37 2.21
N ALA A 366 15.87 12.14 2.68
CA ALA A 366 16.90 13.17 2.77
C ALA A 366 17.17 13.80 1.39
N PHE A 367 17.23 12.96 0.36
CA PHE A 367 17.42 13.44 -1.02
C PHE A 367 16.26 14.32 -1.49
N LEU A 368 15.01 13.85 -1.35
CA LEU A 368 13.83 14.58 -1.81
C LEU A 368 13.55 15.86 -1.02
N PHE A 369 13.85 15.87 0.27
CA PHE A 369 13.59 17.02 1.16
C PHE A 369 14.68 18.08 1.14
N GLY A 370 15.56 18.05 0.17
CA GLY A 370 16.43 19.18 -0.14
C GLY A 370 17.91 18.89 -0.20
N MET A 371 18.40 17.70 0.14
CA MET A 371 19.83 17.36 0.03
C MET A 371 20.21 16.91 -1.39
N GLY A 372 19.24 16.46 -2.20
CA GLY A 372 19.45 16.15 -3.61
C GLY A 372 19.76 17.40 -4.43
N GLN A 373 20.74 17.30 -5.33
CA GLN A 373 21.13 18.39 -6.23
C GLN A 373 20.28 18.44 -7.51
N PRO A 374 20.05 17.31 -8.22
CA PRO A 374 19.31 17.34 -9.46
C PRO A 374 17.81 17.57 -9.25
N SER A 375 17.19 18.28 -10.19
CA SER A 375 15.74 18.30 -10.35
C SER A 375 15.18 16.90 -10.65
N GLN A 376 13.88 16.72 -10.58
CA GLN A 376 13.24 15.45 -10.93
C GLN A 376 13.57 15.00 -12.37
N GLN A 377 13.57 15.92 -13.32
CA GLN A 377 13.91 15.66 -14.71
C GLN A 377 15.38 15.26 -14.89
N GLU A 378 16.29 15.94 -14.23
CA GLU A 378 17.72 15.61 -14.27
C GLU A 378 17.99 14.27 -13.61
N LEU A 379 17.39 14.00 -12.44
CA LEU A 379 17.50 12.70 -11.78
C LEU A 379 16.97 11.56 -12.67
N TRP A 380 15.83 11.77 -13.33
CA TRP A 380 15.29 10.82 -14.30
C TRP A 380 16.28 10.54 -15.43
N ASN A 381 16.90 11.58 -15.99
CA ASN A 381 17.87 11.43 -17.06
C ASN A 381 19.14 10.70 -16.59
N LEU A 382 19.65 11.05 -15.40
CA LEU A 382 20.79 10.35 -14.80
C LEU A 382 20.48 8.88 -14.52
N SER A 383 19.30 8.58 -14.03
CA SER A 383 18.86 7.21 -13.68
C SER A 383 18.67 6.32 -14.89
N ASN A 384 18.22 6.87 -16.02
CA ASN A 384 17.77 6.09 -17.16
C ASN A 384 18.71 6.12 -18.36
N TYR A 385 19.48 7.20 -18.55
CA TYR A 385 20.21 7.42 -19.79
C TYR A 385 21.71 7.71 -19.60
N ALA A 386 22.17 7.93 -18.37
CA ALA A 386 23.60 8.09 -18.12
C ALA A 386 24.38 6.80 -18.41
N ALA A 387 25.58 6.93 -18.96
CA ALA A 387 26.44 5.79 -19.17
C ALA A 387 26.81 5.15 -17.82
N PRO A 388 26.92 3.82 -17.73
CA PRO A 388 27.32 3.15 -16.49
C PRO A 388 28.63 3.74 -15.93
N GLY A 389 28.62 4.12 -14.66
CA GLY A 389 29.78 4.69 -13.97
C GLY A 389 30.07 6.18 -14.28
N SER A 390 29.27 6.84 -15.13
CA SER A 390 29.45 8.27 -15.42
C SER A 390 28.84 9.21 -14.37
N VAL A 391 27.89 8.75 -13.58
CA VAL A 391 27.29 9.51 -12.49
C VAL A 391 28.21 9.46 -11.27
N THR A 392 28.27 10.55 -10.53
CA THR A 392 29.08 10.66 -9.31
C THR A 392 28.18 11.08 -8.13
N PHE A 393 28.58 10.71 -6.92
CA PHE A 393 27.92 11.19 -5.69
C PHE A 393 27.81 12.72 -5.64
N ASN A 394 28.84 13.40 -6.10
CA ASN A 394 28.87 14.86 -6.14
C ASN A 394 27.86 15.49 -7.11
N GLN A 395 27.41 14.78 -8.12
CA GLN A 395 26.30 15.23 -8.99
C GLN A 395 24.94 15.01 -8.35
N LEU A 396 24.84 14.09 -7.40
CA LEU A 396 23.59 13.72 -6.77
C LEU A 396 23.31 14.52 -5.50
N ILE A 397 24.34 14.86 -4.71
CA ILE A 397 24.19 15.51 -3.40
C ILE A 397 24.78 16.92 -3.44
N LYS A 398 24.01 17.89 -2.94
CA LYS A 398 24.44 19.30 -2.83
C LYS A 398 25.70 19.42 -1.99
N PRO A 399 26.64 20.32 -2.36
CA PRO A 399 27.94 20.46 -1.71
C PRO A 399 27.89 20.60 -0.19
N GLU A 400 26.96 21.40 0.31
CA GLU A 400 26.79 21.70 1.74
C GLU A 400 26.35 20.49 2.56
N PHE A 401 25.70 19.49 1.93
CA PHE A 401 25.21 18.29 2.63
C PHE A 401 26.13 17.08 2.49
N ARG A 402 27.11 17.09 1.58
CA ARG A 402 27.99 15.92 1.37
C ARG A 402 28.68 15.40 2.64
N PRO A 403 29.18 16.27 3.55
CA PRO A 403 29.85 15.81 4.76
C PRO A 403 28.93 15.12 5.77
N ILE A 404 27.61 15.36 5.68
CA ILE A 404 26.65 14.92 6.68
C ILE A 404 25.55 14.01 6.11
N TYR A 405 25.55 13.79 4.81
CA TYR A 405 24.46 13.06 4.12
C TYR A 405 24.22 11.67 4.71
N THR A 406 25.30 10.88 4.84
CA THR A 406 25.21 9.51 5.36
C THR A 406 24.67 9.48 6.79
N GLN A 407 25.20 10.31 7.69
CA GLN A 407 24.72 10.35 9.07
C GLN A 407 23.25 10.79 9.14
N THR A 408 22.86 11.75 8.30
CA THR A 408 21.48 12.27 8.29
C THR A 408 20.50 11.18 7.85
N HIS A 409 20.76 10.51 6.72
CA HIS A 409 19.83 9.50 6.24
C HIS A 409 19.79 8.26 7.14
N GLU A 410 20.91 7.87 7.78
CA GLU A 410 20.93 6.80 8.77
C GLU A 410 20.01 7.11 9.96
N VAL A 411 20.03 8.36 10.45
CA VAL A 411 19.18 8.78 11.57
C VAL A 411 17.70 8.76 11.17
N ILE A 412 17.35 9.24 9.96
CA ILE A 412 15.97 9.20 9.46
C ILE A 412 15.51 7.73 9.32
N SER A 413 16.35 6.87 8.73
CA SER A 413 16.05 5.44 8.56
C SER A 413 15.77 4.79 9.90
N TYR A 414 16.63 5.04 10.88
CA TYR A 414 16.49 4.50 12.21
C TYR A 414 15.23 5.02 12.93
N ALA A 415 14.92 6.31 12.81
CA ALA A 415 13.73 6.90 13.41
C ALA A 415 12.45 6.23 12.87
N LEU A 416 12.34 6.06 11.55
CA LEU A 416 11.19 5.37 10.92
C LEU A 416 11.09 3.91 11.35
N ASP A 417 12.21 3.19 11.39
CA ASP A 417 12.27 1.80 11.83
C ASP A 417 11.82 1.64 13.29
N ASN A 418 12.26 2.55 14.15
CA ASN A 418 11.89 2.57 15.55
C ASN A 418 10.41 2.88 15.80
N VAL A 419 9.81 3.76 14.99
CA VAL A 419 8.37 4.01 15.04
C VAL A 419 7.58 2.73 14.73
N ILE A 420 7.98 2.00 13.69
CA ILE A 420 7.36 0.72 13.34
C ILE A 420 7.47 -0.26 14.51
N ASP A 421 8.65 -0.40 15.09
CA ASP A 421 8.88 -1.31 16.21
C ASP A 421 8.06 -0.94 17.45
N ASN A 422 7.91 0.36 17.75
CA ASN A 422 7.09 0.82 18.86
C ASN A 422 5.61 0.49 18.64
N VAL A 423 5.09 0.69 17.44
CA VAL A 423 3.72 0.27 17.08
C VAL A 423 3.55 -1.23 17.28
N ILE A 424 4.48 -2.05 16.77
CA ILE A 424 4.45 -3.51 16.92
C ILE A 424 4.49 -3.93 18.38
N ARG A 425 5.32 -3.29 19.22
CA ARG A 425 5.41 -3.60 20.66
C ARG A 425 4.09 -3.45 21.38
N VAL A 426 3.31 -2.44 21.02
CA VAL A 426 1.97 -2.25 21.59
C VAL A 426 0.98 -3.27 21.02
N LEU A 427 0.95 -3.43 19.70
CA LEU A 427 -0.02 -4.30 19.04
C LEU A 427 0.16 -5.77 19.41
N ARG A 428 1.39 -6.25 19.66
CA ARG A 428 1.66 -7.63 20.06
C ARG A 428 0.94 -8.07 21.33
N LEU A 429 0.59 -7.12 22.21
CA LEU A 429 -0.17 -7.41 23.43
C LEU A 429 -1.60 -7.86 23.13
N GLN A 430 -2.07 -7.64 21.91
CA GLN A 430 -3.45 -7.81 21.48
C GLN A 430 -3.59 -8.71 20.24
N ASN A 431 -2.49 -8.89 19.49
CA ASN A 431 -2.42 -9.67 18.27
C ASN A 431 -1.18 -10.57 18.30
N GLY A 432 -1.41 -11.88 18.33
CA GLY A 432 -0.35 -12.89 18.45
C GLY A 432 0.48 -13.09 17.18
N ASP A 433 -0.03 -12.71 16.01
CA ASP A 433 0.53 -13.09 14.71
C ASP A 433 1.13 -11.87 13.98
N ILE A 434 2.24 -11.36 14.51
CA ILE A 434 2.98 -10.25 13.90
C ILE A 434 4.38 -10.72 13.50
N TYR A 435 4.74 -10.47 12.24
CA TYR A 435 6.03 -10.81 11.63
C TYR A 435 6.72 -9.54 11.15
N ARG A 436 7.96 -9.32 11.58
CA ARG A 436 8.75 -8.13 11.29
C ARG A 436 9.90 -8.45 10.35
N TYR A 437 10.11 -7.64 9.31
CA TYR A 437 11.30 -7.74 8.46
C TYR A 437 12.01 -6.39 8.30
N ASN A 438 13.27 -6.47 7.88
CA ASN A 438 14.04 -5.36 7.37
C ASN A 438 14.72 -5.80 6.07
N TYR A 439 14.57 -4.99 5.02
CA TYR A 439 15.13 -5.29 3.70
C TYR A 439 16.44 -4.53 3.52
N ASN A 440 17.56 -5.26 3.52
CA ASN A 440 18.91 -4.72 3.57
C ASN A 440 19.70 -4.92 2.27
N TRP A 441 19.07 -5.42 1.21
CA TRP A 441 19.78 -5.61 -0.05
C TRP A 441 20.13 -4.27 -0.69
N ASP A 442 21.42 -4.01 -0.90
CA ASP A 442 21.98 -2.76 -1.39
C ASP A 442 23.00 -2.95 -2.53
N ASP A 443 23.03 -4.12 -3.19
CA ASP A 443 23.95 -4.41 -4.30
C ASP A 443 23.71 -3.56 -5.55
N THR A 444 23.21 -2.33 -5.38
CA THR A 444 23.01 -1.36 -6.46
C THR A 444 24.34 -0.84 -6.98
N PRO A 445 24.47 -0.46 -8.27
CA PRO A 445 25.71 0.10 -8.81
C PRO A 445 26.12 1.40 -8.13
N GLN A 446 27.44 1.66 -8.07
CA GLN A 446 27.93 3.00 -7.66
C GLN A 446 27.59 4.07 -8.70
N PRO A 447 27.27 5.32 -8.26
CA PRO A 447 27.25 5.83 -6.89
C PRO A 447 25.92 5.65 -6.18
N TRP A 448 24.97 4.98 -6.80
CA TRP A 448 23.59 4.79 -6.30
C TRP A 448 23.57 4.03 -4.98
N LYS A 449 24.52 3.08 -4.80
CA LYS A 449 24.70 2.37 -3.53
C LYS A 449 24.99 3.36 -2.39
N ASP A 450 25.96 4.24 -2.54
CA ASP A 450 26.33 5.20 -1.49
C ASP A 450 25.30 6.33 -1.31
N THR A 451 24.49 6.57 -2.35
CA THR A 451 23.46 7.61 -2.30
C THR A 451 22.16 7.08 -1.72
N PHE A 452 21.73 5.92 -2.14
CA PHE A 452 20.41 5.41 -1.80
C PHE A 452 20.42 4.09 -1.01
N GLY A 453 21.42 3.21 -1.22
CA GLY A 453 21.47 1.92 -0.54
C GLY A 453 20.24 1.07 -0.76
N ALA A 454 19.76 0.45 0.30
CA ALA A 454 18.46 -0.24 0.35
C ALA A 454 17.35 0.78 0.63
N PHE A 455 17.07 1.65 -0.35
CA PHE A 455 16.21 2.82 -0.22
C PHE A 455 14.72 2.49 -0.12
N HIS A 456 13.92 3.47 0.29
CA HIS A 456 12.47 3.39 0.43
C HIS A 456 11.78 2.87 -0.84
N GLY A 457 11.17 1.69 -0.76
CA GLY A 457 10.39 1.07 -1.83
C GLY A 457 11.17 0.10 -2.74
N ILE A 458 12.50 -0.08 -2.56
CA ILE A 458 13.27 -1.03 -3.38
C ILE A 458 12.79 -2.49 -3.20
N ASP A 459 12.26 -2.82 -2.03
CA ASP A 459 11.71 -4.13 -1.68
C ASP A 459 10.43 -4.49 -2.46
N VAL A 460 9.75 -3.50 -3.05
CA VAL A 460 8.58 -3.74 -3.91
C VAL A 460 8.97 -4.50 -5.18
N ALA A 461 10.07 -4.10 -5.83
CA ALA A 461 10.56 -4.81 -7.00
C ALA A 461 10.91 -6.28 -6.68
N ALA A 462 11.44 -6.53 -5.49
CA ALA A 462 11.71 -7.89 -5.01
C ALA A 462 10.42 -8.67 -4.72
N LEU A 463 9.39 -8.05 -4.15
CA LEU A 463 8.10 -8.67 -3.89
C LEU A 463 7.37 -9.07 -5.18
N PHE A 464 7.39 -8.21 -6.19
CA PHE A 464 6.76 -8.51 -7.48
C PHE A 464 7.66 -9.35 -8.41
N GLY A 465 8.97 -9.41 -8.14
CA GLY A 465 9.95 -10.05 -9.00
C GLY A 465 10.22 -9.29 -10.30
N ASN A 466 9.85 -8.01 -10.35
CA ASN A 466 9.95 -7.15 -11.53
C ASN A 466 11.11 -6.15 -11.39
N PHE A 467 12.19 -6.45 -12.07
CA PHE A 467 13.39 -5.61 -12.13
C PHE A 467 13.50 -5.04 -13.53
N VAL A 468 12.70 -4.02 -13.83
CA VAL A 468 12.54 -3.45 -15.17
C VAL A 468 13.82 -2.76 -15.62
N THR A 469 14.41 -3.27 -16.72
CA THR A 469 15.68 -2.77 -17.28
C THR A 469 15.58 -2.36 -18.75
N ASP A 470 14.53 -2.76 -19.45
CA ASP A 470 14.33 -2.60 -20.88
C ASP A 470 13.55 -1.31 -21.24
N GLU A 471 12.90 -0.70 -20.26
CA GLU A 471 12.21 0.58 -20.42
C GLU A 471 12.57 1.56 -19.30
N PRO A 472 12.47 2.89 -19.55
CA PRO A 472 12.71 3.91 -18.53
C PRO A 472 11.72 3.75 -17.37
N ASN A 473 12.27 3.78 -16.14
CA ASN A 473 11.47 3.74 -14.92
C ASN A 473 12.25 4.35 -13.75
N PHE A 474 11.54 4.58 -12.65
CA PHE A 474 12.11 5.23 -11.47
C PHE A 474 13.28 4.46 -10.84
N MET A 475 13.26 3.12 -10.88
CA MET A 475 14.26 2.27 -10.21
C MET A 475 15.35 1.73 -11.16
N ARG A 476 15.37 2.15 -12.43
CA ARG A 476 16.28 1.57 -13.42
C ARG A 476 17.75 1.63 -13.01
N PHE A 477 18.16 2.69 -12.33
CA PHE A 477 19.52 2.86 -11.83
C PHE A 477 19.97 1.75 -10.87
N ALA A 478 19.04 1.12 -10.17
CA ALA A 478 19.35 0.07 -9.19
C ALA A 478 19.70 -1.28 -9.84
N TRP A 479 19.37 -1.47 -11.11
CA TRP A 479 19.47 -2.75 -11.77
C TRP A 479 20.65 -2.82 -12.74
N SER A 480 21.50 -3.84 -12.56
CA SER A 480 22.62 -4.12 -13.46
C SER A 480 22.73 -5.62 -13.75
N PRO A 481 23.43 -6.02 -14.82
CA PRO A 481 23.74 -7.44 -15.04
C PRO A 481 24.51 -8.08 -13.88
N ALA A 482 25.39 -7.32 -13.22
CA ALA A 482 26.22 -7.80 -12.12
C ALA A 482 25.39 -8.22 -10.89
N ASN A 483 24.29 -7.52 -10.58
CA ASN A 483 23.43 -7.84 -9.44
C ASN A 483 22.19 -8.68 -9.80
N ALA A 484 22.07 -9.14 -11.05
CA ALA A 484 20.89 -9.87 -11.53
C ALA A 484 20.64 -11.18 -10.77
N SER A 485 21.70 -11.92 -10.44
CA SER A 485 21.60 -13.18 -9.72
C SER A 485 21.20 -12.97 -8.26
N SER A 486 21.85 -12.02 -7.55
CA SER A 486 21.59 -11.76 -6.13
C SER A 486 20.16 -11.25 -5.91
N ARG A 487 19.72 -10.22 -6.67
CA ARG A 487 18.36 -9.68 -6.55
C ARG A 487 17.28 -10.70 -6.86
N LYS A 488 17.49 -11.57 -7.90
CA LYS A 488 16.52 -12.60 -8.23
C LYS A 488 16.43 -13.67 -7.16
N ALA A 489 17.56 -14.15 -6.65
CA ALA A 489 17.59 -15.16 -5.59
C ALA A 489 16.91 -14.65 -4.31
N LEU A 490 17.13 -13.38 -3.94
CA LEU A 490 16.48 -12.76 -2.80
C LEU A 490 14.98 -12.56 -3.05
N SER A 491 14.60 -12.09 -4.23
CA SER A 491 13.19 -11.94 -4.64
C SER A 491 12.43 -13.27 -4.50
N ASP A 492 13.00 -14.36 -5.00
CA ASP A 492 12.39 -15.69 -4.92
C ASP A 492 12.13 -16.13 -3.45
N LYS A 493 13.04 -15.80 -2.54
CA LYS A 493 12.87 -16.05 -1.10
C LYS A 493 11.80 -15.14 -0.49
N PHE A 494 11.84 -13.85 -0.80
CA PHE A 494 10.85 -12.89 -0.27
C PHE A 494 9.43 -13.23 -0.75
N ILE A 495 9.25 -13.53 -2.04
CA ILE A 495 7.98 -14.01 -2.61
C ILE A 495 7.53 -15.31 -1.90
N GLY A 496 8.45 -16.23 -1.61
CA GLY A 496 8.13 -17.45 -0.90
C GLY A 496 7.56 -17.21 0.49
N HIS A 497 8.15 -16.28 1.25
CA HIS A 497 7.63 -15.89 2.56
C HIS A 497 6.27 -15.18 2.45
N ALA A 498 6.11 -14.26 1.49
CA ALA A 498 4.84 -13.57 1.25
C ALA A 498 3.72 -14.55 0.82
N ALA A 499 4.03 -15.53 -0.03
CA ALA A 499 3.10 -16.57 -0.46
C ALA A 499 2.67 -17.47 0.70
N SER A 500 3.61 -17.88 1.56
CA SER A 500 3.31 -18.64 2.77
C SER A 500 2.39 -17.84 3.70
N PHE A 501 2.72 -16.56 3.92
CA PHE A 501 1.91 -15.66 4.74
C PHE A 501 0.50 -15.48 4.16
N ALA A 502 0.36 -15.23 2.87
CA ALA A 502 -0.92 -15.06 2.20
C ALA A 502 -1.79 -16.31 2.28
N ARG A 503 -1.20 -17.51 2.33
CA ARG A 503 -1.93 -18.78 2.41
C ARG A 503 -2.25 -19.21 3.83
N TYR A 504 -1.30 -19.06 4.75
CA TYR A 504 -1.36 -19.66 6.09
C TYR A 504 -1.39 -18.65 7.25
N GLY A 505 -1.21 -17.35 6.97
CA GLY A 505 -1.05 -16.33 8.01
C GLY A 505 0.32 -16.34 8.69
N ALA A 506 1.25 -17.19 8.20
CA ALA A 506 2.61 -17.32 8.73
C ALA A 506 3.62 -17.47 7.58
N PRO A 507 4.78 -16.78 7.61
CA PRO A 507 5.69 -16.70 6.46
C PRO A 507 6.60 -17.93 6.26
N SER A 508 6.53 -18.97 7.09
CA SER A 508 7.52 -20.07 7.10
C SER A 508 6.96 -21.47 6.84
N ARG A 509 5.85 -21.63 6.08
CA ARG A 509 5.20 -22.94 5.95
C ARG A 509 5.23 -23.59 4.57
N MET A 510 5.75 -22.93 3.52
CA MET A 510 5.53 -23.41 2.14
C MET A 510 6.72 -23.99 1.41
N PHE A 511 7.95 -23.65 1.76
CA PHE A 511 9.09 -23.95 0.90
C PHE A 511 10.22 -24.61 1.67
N ASP A 512 10.68 -25.76 1.21
CA ASP A 512 11.88 -26.39 1.73
C ASP A 512 13.11 -25.47 1.53
N GLY A 513 13.92 -25.36 2.56
CA GLY A 513 15.14 -24.55 2.55
C GLY A 513 14.95 -23.06 2.84
N GLN A 514 13.73 -22.61 3.21
CA GLN A 514 13.54 -21.24 3.69
C GLN A 514 14.02 -21.08 5.14
N THR A 515 14.55 -19.89 5.43
CA THR A 515 14.87 -19.48 6.80
C THR A 515 13.59 -19.43 7.64
N THR A 516 13.57 -20.07 8.80
CA THR A 516 12.44 -20.02 9.71
C THR A 516 12.22 -18.57 10.19
N TRP A 517 11.03 -18.05 9.96
CA TRP A 517 10.66 -16.70 10.39
C TRP A 517 9.75 -16.78 11.62
N ASN A 518 10.28 -16.39 12.77
CA ASN A 518 9.59 -16.42 14.04
C ASN A 518 8.63 -15.24 14.19
N ASN A 519 7.53 -15.48 14.88
CA ASN A 519 6.58 -14.46 15.25
C ASN A 519 7.20 -13.48 16.27
N TRP A 520 6.93 -12.20 16.14
CA TRP A 520 7.37 -11.13 17.04
C TRP A 520 6.83 -11.28 18.48
N THR A 521 5.81 -12.07 18.70
CA THR A 521 5.12 -12.20 20.00
C THR A 521 5.86 -13.03 21.04
N ASN A 522 7.02 -13.60 20.74
CA ASN A 522 7.71 -14.47 21.69
C ASN A 522 8.25 -13.67 22.89
N PHE A 523 7.43 -13.55 23.93
CA PHE A 523 7.66 -12.73 25.12
C PHE A 523 8.80 -13.23 26.02
N VAL A 524 9.11 -14.52 25.93
CA VAL A 524 9.97 -15.22 26.90
C VAL A 524 11.46 -14.99 26.62
N CYS A 525 11.81 -14.47 25.46
CA CYS A 525 13.22 -14.34 25.08
C CYS A 525 13.54 -12.89 24.68
N LEU A 526 14.13 -12.13 25.62
CA LEU A 526 14.66 -10.78 25.37
C LEU A 526 15.84 -10.78 24.37
N LEU A 527 16.47 -11.94 24.14
CA LEU A 527 17.62 -12.14 23.27
C LEU A 527 17.26 -12.88 21.97
N CYS A 528 15.98 -13.24 21.75
CA CYS A 528 15.59 -13.96 20.54
C CYS A 528 15.49 -13.03 19.35
N SER A 529 16.01 -13.51 18.23
CA SER A 529 15.85 -12.88 16.91
C SER A 529 14.38 -12.69 16.57
N LYS A 530 13.97 -11.46 16.34
CA LYS A 530 12.56 -11.06 16.15
C LYS A 530 12.28 -10.53 14.76
N ARG A 531 13.33 -10.19 14.02
CA ARG A 531 13.30 -9.52 12.73
C ARG A 531 13.96 -10.39 11.68
N MET A 532 13.30 -10.61 10.56
CA MET A 532 13.90 -11.22 9.38
C MET A 532 14.67 -10.15 8.61
N ILE A 533 15.95 -10.34 8.44
CA ILE A 533 16.80 -9.49 7.60
C ILE A 533 16.86 -10.11 6.19
N PHE A 534 16.40 -9.35 5.20
CA PHE A 534 16.50 -9.71 3.79
C PHE A 534 17.71 -9.03 3.16
N ASP A 535 18.81 -9.75 3.13
CA ASP A 535 20.01 -9.44 2.35
C ASP A 535 20.38 -10.63 1.47
N ASN A 536 21.60 -10.69 0.96
CA ASN A 536 22.05 -11.81 0.14
C ASN A 536 21.93 -13.19 0.84
N GLN A 537 21.85 -13.19 2.18
CA GLN A 537 21.62 -14.38 3.01
C GLN A 537 20.57 -14.09 4.09
N PRO A 538 19.26 -14.24 3.77
CA PRO A 538 18.21 -13.97 4.74
C PRO A 538 18.40 -14.71 6.06
N ARG A 539 18.30 -13.97 7.17
CA ARG A 539 18.51 -14.47 8.53
C ARG A 539 17.62 -13.77 9.54
N MET A 540 17.38 -14.44 10.65
CA MET A 540 16.76 -13.79 11.81
C MET A 540 17.81 -13.00 12.61
N SER A 541 17.43 -11.81 13.05
CA SER A 541 18.28 -10.93 13.88
C SER A 541 17.54 -10.49 15.15
N ALA A 542 18.29 -10.22 16.21
CA ALA A 542 17.77 -9.55 17.40
C ALA A 542 17.53 -8.06 17.12
N ASP A 543 16.79 -7.38 18.00
CA ASP A 543 16.56 -5.94 17.90
C ASP A 543 17.85 -5.14 18.14
N ASP A 544 18.17 -4.22 17.22
CA ASP A 544 19.31 -3.29 17.34
C ASP A 544 19.00 -2.05 18.21
N TYR A 545 17.92 -2.08 18.99
CA TYR A 545 17.40 -0.93 19.74
C TYR A 545 18.40 -0.26 20.72
N LEU A 546 19.41 -1.00 21.16
CA LEU A 546 20.39 -0.52 22.14
C LEU A 546 21.42 0.47 21.58
N PHE A 547 21.49 0.66 20.25
CA PHE A 547 22.56 1.42 19.60
C PHE A 547 22.15 2.79 19.04
N PHE A 548 20.93 3.23 19.24
CA PHE A 548 20.42 4.50 18.66
C PHE A 548 20.99 5.77 19.32
N TRP A 549 20.94 5.86 20.62
CA TRP A 549 21.33 7.08 21.34
C TRP A 549 22.75 7.58 21.04
N PRO A 550 23.77 6.72 20.87
CA PRO A 550 25.09 7.19 20.50
C PRO A 550 25.13 7.91 19.14
N ARG A 551 24.34 7.43 18.15
CA ARG A 551 24.33 8.03 16.81
C ARG A 551 23.58 9.37 16.76
N TYR A 552 22.41 9.45 17.42
CA TYR A 552 21.65 10.71 17.54
C TYR A 552 22.42 11.81 18.27
N SER A 553 23.17 11.47 19.32
CA SER A 553 23.99 12.42 20.07
C SER A 553 25.14 13.02 19.23
N LEU A 554 25.55 12.36 18.14
CA LEU A 554 26.57 12.86 17.21
C LEU A 554 26.04 13.94 16.26
N LEU A 555 24.72 14.10 16.12
CA LEU A 555 24.14 15.14 15.31
C LEU A 555 24.26 16.53 15.97
N SER A 556 24.58 17.54 15.17
CA SER A 556 24.54 18.93 15.61
C SER A 556 23.08 19.35 15.96
N PRO A 557 22.89 20.40 16.80
CA PRO A 557 21.56 20.93 17.05
C PRO A 557 20.77 21.29 15.79
N GLN A 558 21.44 21.81 14.75
CA GLN A 558 20.83 22.17 13.47
C GLN A 558 20.37 20.93 12.68
N GLN A 559 21.14 19.84 12.71
CA GLN A 559 20.76 18.57 12.10
C GLN A 559 19.56 17.94 12.81
N ARG A 560 19.49 18.01 14.15
CA ARG A 560 18.34 17.56 14.93
C ARG A 560 17.10 18.38 14.59
N GLU A 561 17.22 19.70 14.55
CA GLU A 561 16.13 20.62 14.17
C GLU A 561 15.61 20.34 12.76
N PHE A 562 16.51 20.15 11.78
CA PHE A 562 16.14 19.74 10.43
C PHE A 562 15.34 18.44 10.42
N LEU A 563 15.75 17.41 11.17
CA LEU A 563 15.04 16.16 11.28
C LEU A 563 13.64 16.35 11.89
N PHE A 564 13.50 17.19 12.93
CA PHE A 564 12.21 17.49 13.55
C PHE A 564 11.26 18.22 12.62
N GLN A 565 11.77 19.07 11.74
CA GLN A 565 10.96 19.80 10.76
C GLN A 565 10.48 18.90 9.60
N GLN A 566 11.24 17.87 9.24
CA GLN A 566 10.94 16.99 8.10
C GLN A 566 10.12 15.74 8.48
N ILE A 567 10.25 15.29 9.71
CA ILE A 567 9.49 14.14 10.21
C ILE A 567 8.38 14.69 11.11
N ASP A 568 7.12 14.58 10.68
CA ASP A 568 5.98 14.98 11.52
C ASP A 568 5.78 13.99 12.68
N PHE A 569 6.66 14.10 13.67
CA PHE A 569 6.54 13.35 14.93
C PHE A 569 5.31 13.76 15.74
N ASN A 570 4.65 14.89 15.41
CA ASN A 570 3.43 15.33 16.09
C ASN A 570 2.22 14.44 15.78
N ALA A 571 2.29 13.66 14.70
CA ALA A 571 1.28 12.66 14.36
C ALA A 571 1.29 11.44 15.29
N LEU A 572 2.33 11.29 16.14
CA LEU A 572 2.48 10.16 17.07
C LEU A 572 2.15 10.58 18.50
N PRO A 573 1.48 9.72 19.29
CA PRO A 573 1.29 9.96 20.73
C PRO A 573 2.64 10.15 21.45
N ASP A 574 2.69 11.02 22.44
CA ASP A 574 3.90 11.29 23.26
C ASP A 574 4.53 10.01 23.84
N SER A 575 3.73 8.96 24.08
CA SER A 575 4.18 7.65 24.58
C SER A 575 4.94 6.83 23.53
N VAL A 576 4.88 7.21 22.25
CA VAL A 576 5.52 6.49 21.12
C VAL A 576 6.67 7.32 20.53
N ASP A 577 6.84 8.56 20.96
CA ASP A 577 7.91 9.46 20.51
C ASP A 577 9.14 9.36 21.43
N PRO A 578 10.17 8.59 21.06
CA PRO A 578 11.38 8.47 21.87
C PRO A 578 12.24 9.74 21.86
N LEU A 579 12.00 10.69 20.95
CA LEU A 579 12.78 11.90 20.77
C LEU A 579 12.27 13.05 21.65
N ARG A 580 10.98 13.09 21.97
CA ARG A 580 10.39 14.08 22.90
C ARG A 580 10.80 13.85 24.35
N ASN A 581 10.99 12.61 24.77
CA ASN A 581 11.32 12.25 26.15
C ASN A 581 12.81 12.43 26.52
N GLY A 582 13.67 12.75 25.55
CA GLY A 582 15.12 12.92 25.74
C GLY A 582 15.64 14.35 25.71
N THR A 583 14.77 15.35 25.57
CA THR A 583 15.14 16.78 25.46
C THR A 583 14.78 17.60 26.70
N ARG A 584 14.53 16.96 27.84
CA ARG A 584 14.44 17.67 29.11
C ARG A 584 15.61 17.34 30.03
#